data_5238b59283c8ac54dafcf26738b0ba46
#
_entry.id   5238b59283c8ac54dafcf26738b0ba46
#
_cell.length_a   1.000
_cell.length_b   1.000
_cell.length_c   1.000
_cell.angle_alpha   90.00
_cell.angle_beta   90.00
_cell.angle_gamma   90.00
#
_symmetry.space_group_name_H-M   'P 1'
#
loop_
_entity.id
_entity.type
_entity.pdbx_description
1 polymer ?
#
loop_
_entity_poly.entity_id
_entity_poly.type
_entity_poly.pdbx_seq_one_letter_code
_entity_poly.pdbx_strand_id
1 'polypeptide(L)'
;MSFERLKSEPASPIYLALNMSKVANNEESFQLMHKVGPRVCITTATHPGFVGFQANIQTGILPLAGRFGGGKVHMEKELNPIRNYQYTMWKKWEDHDDFHEKEFPRIFELCGSCLGMVIEGPWEPVYRVVRAKMAPVRSMGQITDLGGDMMQKKEFIRFATPGRCVAIAEHTVMPGKEKAFEEGAVATMEALVDSTGFLGYMILKQIGVCAIGSFMLDPQSMGESLQTLGAHPPKNPKPLFKTPEAMPSPPEYIIHSEWDASELAQLGFAKVLVNYRIRKIHDEGVMAHLIRGPYIMFFHPMMEEPGWRALLG
;
A
#
# COMPACT_ATOMS: atom_id res chain seq x y z
N MET A 1 -16.56 -11.30 -18.92
CA MET A 1 -17.49 -10.83 -17.88
C MET A 1 -17.70 -9.36 -18.09
N SER A 2 -18.93 -8.94 -18.37
CA SER A 2 -19.27 -7.53 -18.46
C SER A 2 -19.29 -6.96 -17.03
N PHE A 3 -18.42 -6.02 -16.75
CA PHE A 3 -18.52 -5.23 -15.53
C PHE A 3 -19.79 -4.37 -15.64
N GLU A 4 -20.85 -4.77 -14.95
CA GLU A 4 -21.94 -3.84 -14.68
C GLU A 4 -21.37 -2.62 -13.97
N ARG A 5 -21.76 -1.44 -14.44
CA ARG A 5 -21.34 -0.16 -13.87
C ARG A 5 -21.67 -0.14 -12.37
N LEU A 6 -20.68 -0.46 -11.54
CA LEU A 6 -20.79 -0.23 -10.13
C LEU A 6 -20.84 1.28 -9.88
N LYS A 7 -22.05 1.77 -9.69
CA LYS A 7 -22.27 3.07 -9.07
C LYS A 7 -21.93 2.87 -7.60
N SER A 8 -20.88 3.49 -7.10
CA SER A 8 -20.92 4.08 -5.76
C SER A 8 -19.57 4.65 -5.37
N GLU A 9 -19.60 5.88 -4.92
CA GLU A 9 -18.67 6.31 -3.88
C GLU A 9 -18.87 5.35 -2.71
N PRO A 10 -17.79 4.90 -2.03
CA PRO A 10 -17.94 4.04 -0.87
C PRO A 10 -18.88 4.72 0.13
N ALA A 11 -19.85 3.98 0.63
CA ALA A 11 -20.86 4.48 1.56
C ALA A 11 -20.27 5.04 2.88
N SER A 12 -18.99 4.78 3.09
CA SER A 12 -18.18 5.36 4.18
C SER A 12 -16.75 5.55 3.67
N PRO A 13 -16.06 6.63 4.02
CA PRO A 13 -14.66 6.78 3.67
C PRO A 13 -13.85 5.63 4.28
N ILE A 14 -12.98 5.03 3.47
CA ILE A 14 -12.00 4.03 3.94
C ILE A 14 -10.65 4.73 3.98
N TYR A 15 -9.94 4.50 5.08
CA TYR A 15 -8.61 5.00 5.32
C TYR A 15 -7.61 3.86 5.25
N LEU A 16 -6.45 4.13 4.69
CA LEU A 16 -5.33 3.19 4.62
C LEU A 16 -4.15 3.77 5.38
N ALA A 17 -3.61 3.01 6.31
CA ALA A 17 -2.25 3.23 6.78
C ALA A 17 -1.33 2.34 5.95
N LEU A 18 -0.31 2.93 5.37
CA LEU A 18 0.66 2.24 4.52
C LEU A 18 2.01 2.19 5.24
N ASN A 19 2.30 1.08 5.88
CA ASN A 19 3.63 0.85 6.43
C ASN A 19 4.61 0.53 5.30
N MET A 20 5.55 1.43 5.07
CA MET A 20 6.57 1.34 4.03
C MET A 20 7.94 1.12 4.65
N SER A 21 8.61 0.07 4.24
CA SER A 21 10.00 -0.19 4.64
C SER A 21 10.83 -0.68 3.46
N LYS A 22 12.15 -0.50 3.55
CA LYS A 22 13.10 -1.18 2.70
C LYS A 22 13.79 -2.26 3.51
N VAL A 23 13.80 -3.46 2.98
CA VAL A 23 14.34 -4.65 3.63
C VAL A 23 15.43 -5.28 2.78
N ALA A 24 16.36 -5.99 3.42
CA ALA A 24 17.36 -6.77 2.71
C ALA A 24 16.70 -7.83 1.82
N ASN A 25 17.13 -7.93 0.57
CA ASN A 25 16.63 -8.94 -0.36
C ASN A 25 17.39 -10.25 -0.17
N ASN A 26 17.02 -11.01 0.84
CA ASN A 26 17.60 -12.30 1.16
C ASN A 26 16.58 -13.25 1.81
N GLU A 27 16.91 -14.52 1.84
CA GLU A 27 16.04 -15.57 2.37
C GLU A 27 15.66 -15.36 3.84
N GLU A 28 16.58 -14.87 4.67
CA GLU A 28 16.33 -14.62 6.09
C GLU A 28 15.25 -13.57 6.28
N SER A 29 15.30 -12.48 5.52
CA SER A 29 14.28 -11.43 5.53
C SER A 29 12.91 -11.97 5.12
N PHE A 30 12.83 -12.80 4.09
CA PHE A 30 11.58 -13.41 3.65
C PHE A 30 11.00 -14.35 4.71
N GLN A 31 11.82 -15.19 5.32
CA GLN A 31 11.39 -16.08 6.39
C GLN A 31 10.86 -15.31 7.60
N LEU A 32 11.54 -14.22 8.00
CA LEU A 32 11.07 -13.35 9.07
C LEU A 32 9.74 -12.70 8.75
N MET A 33 9.57 -12.15 7.54
CA MET A 33 8.31 -11.55 7.10
C MET A 33 7.16 -12.57 7.11
N HIS A 34 7.39 -13.78 6.62
CA HIS A 34 6.40 -14.86 6.67
C HIS A 34 6.03 -15.29 8.10
N LYS A 35 6.96 -15.25 9.02
CA LYS A 35 6.75 -15.61 10.42
C LYS A 35 6.02 -14.51 11.20
N VAL A 36 6.40 -13.27 11.00
CA VAL A 36 5.95 -12.13 11.82
C VAL A 36 4.73 -11.43 11.21
N GLY A 37 4.70 -11.26 9.89
CA GLY A 37 3.64 -10.54 9.19
C GLY A 37 2.23 -11.01 9.56
N PRO A 38 1.91 -12.32 9.50
CA PRO A 38 0.60 -12.83 9.89
C PRO A 38 0.20 -12.49 11.33
N ARG A 39 1.15 -12.52 12.25
CA ARG A 39 0.90 -12.22 13.66
C ARG A 39 0.53 -10.76 13.88
N VAL A 40 1.24 -9.86 13.20
CA VAL A 40 0.93 -8.42 13.22
C VAL A 40 -0.46 -8.18 12.65
N CYS A 41 -0.77 -8.76 11.49
CA CYS A 41 -2.10 -8.65 10.87
C CYS A 41 -3.23 -9.11 11.78
N ILE A 42 -3.07 -10.26 12.41
CA ILE A 42 -4.09 -10.82 13.30
C ILE A 42 -4.28 -9.93 14.52
N THR A 43 -3.18 -9.39 15.08
CA THR A 43 -3.27 -8.45 16.18
C THR A 43 -4.00 -7.18 15.75
N THR A 44 -3.70 -6.64 14.57
CA THR A 44 -4.40 -5.48 14.00
C THR A 44 -5.88 -5.77 13.79
N ALA A 45 -6.23 -6.96 13.29
CA ALA A 45 -7.60 -7.39 13.03
C ALA A 45 -8.45 -7.54 14.30
N THR A 46 -7.88 -7.46 15.49
CA THR A 46 -8.67 -7.46 16.74
C THR A 46 -9.41 -6.16 16.99
N HIS A 47 -9.01 -5.06 16.35
CA HIS A 47 -9.65 -3.76 16.54
C HIS A 47 -10.97 -3.67 15.74
N PRO A 48 -12.07 -3.18 16.35
CA PRO A 48 -13.39 -3.11 15.70
C PRO A 48 -13.46 -2.25 14.45
N GLY A 49 -12.56 -1.28 14.33
CA GLY A 49 -12.45 -0.40 13.16
C GLY A 49 -11.65 -0.96 12.00
N PHE A 50 -10.97 -2.09 12.21
CA PHE A 50 -10.20 -2.76 11.16
C PHE A 50 -11.11 -3.30 10.06
N VAL A 51 -10.70 -3.12 8.80
CA VAL A 51 -11.46 -3.53 7.60
C VAL A 51 -10.74 -4.62 6.84
N GLY A 52 -9.43 -4.54 6.75
CA GLY A 52 -8.64 -5.50 6.00
C GLY A 52 -7.17 -5.14 5.92
N PHE A 53 -6.44 -5.97 5.21
CA PHE A 53 -4.98 -5.95 5.17
C PHE A 53 -4.46 -6.52 3.85
N GLN A 54 -3.35 -5.97 3.38
CA GLN A 54 -2.57 -6.54 2.27
C GLN A 54 -1.08 -6.25 2.47
N ALA A 55 -0.26 -7.30 2.46
CA ALA A 55 1.19 -7.19 2.49
C ALA A 55 1.77 -7.43 1.10
N ASN A 56 2.63 -6.53 0.66
CA ASN A 56 3.20 -6.51 -0.68
C ASN A 56 4.72 -6.45 -0.62
N ILE A 57 5.38 -7.32 -1.37
CA ILE A 57 6.82 -7.31 -1.54
C ILE A 57 7.18 -6.88 -2.97
N GLN A 58 8.14 -5.96 -3.08
CA GLN A 58 8.55 -5.44 -4.38
C GLN A 58 9.18 -6.52 -5.25
N THR A 59 8.72 -6.61 -6.50
CA THR A 59 9.24 -7.54 -7.50
C THR A 59 9.87 -6.82 -8.69
N GLY A 60 9.66 -5.51 -8.81
CA GLY A 60 10.25 -4.75 -9.90
C GLY A 60 9.96 -3.27 -9.82
N ILE A 61 10.55 -2.52 -10.74
CA ILE A 61 10.23 -1.12 -11.01
C ILE A 61 10.02 -0.94 -12.51
N LEU A 62 9.06 -0.09 -12.88
CA LEU A 62 8.91 0.36 -14.25
C LEU A 62 9.59 1.71 -14.39
N PRO A 63 10.82 1.79 -14.91
CA PRO A 63 11.47 3.05 -15.15
C PRO A 63 10.78 3.69 -16.35
N LEU A 64 9.86 4.60 -16.10
CA LEU A 64 9.35 5.51 -17.12
C LEU A 64 10.44 6.57 -17.38
N ALA A 65 11.58 6.11 -17.89
CA ALA A 65 12.66 7.00 -18.28
C ALA A 65 12.23 7.80 -19.50
N GLY A 66 11.79 9.02 -19.24
CA GLY A 66 11.30 9.93 -20.24
C GLY A 66 9.89 9.61 -20.73
N ARG A 67 9.34 10.52 -21.50
CA ARG A 67 7.99 10.46 -22.07
C ARG A 67 7.72 9.28 -23.01
N PHE A 68 8.68 8.38 -23.23
CA PHE A 68 8.66 7.38 -24.29
C PHE A 68 9.02 5.97 -23.82
N GLY A 69 8.81 5.68 -22.57
CA GLY A 69 8.55 4.36 -22.02
C GLY A 69 9.17 3.13 -22.67
N GLY A 70 10.43 3.17 -23.01
CA GLY A 70 11.18 1.97 -23.33
C GLY A 70 11.78 1.34 -22.07
N GLY A 71 11.16 1.56 -20.91
CA GLY A 71 11.70 1.10 -19.64
C GLY A 71 11.67 -0.41 -19.52
N LYS A 72 12.81 -1.00 -19.18
CA LYS A 72 12.86 -2.38 -18.71
C LYS A 72 12.32 -2.44 -17.29
N VAL A 73 11.53 -3.46 -16.98
CA VAL A 73 11.23 -3.79 -15.59
C VAL A 73 12.49 -4.37 -14.97
N HIS A 74 12.98 -3.75 -13.91
CA HIS A 74 14.03 -4.35 -13.10
C HIS A 74 13.42 -5.45 -12.25
N MET A 75 13.97 -6.64 -12.39
CA MET A 75 13.46 -7.83 -11.70
C MET A 75 13.89 -7.80 -10.22
N GLU A 76 13.12 -8.47 -9.40
CA GLU A 76 13.32 -8.60 -7.96
C GLU A 76 14.77 -8.90 -7.56
N LYS A 77 15.40 -9.88 -8.22
CA LYS A 77 16.78 -10.29 -7.94
C LYS A 77 17.84 -9.22 -8.22
N GLU A 78 17.50 -8.19 -8.96
CA GLU A 78 18.37 -7.05 -9.25
C GLU A 78 18.21 -5.91 -8.23
N LEU A 79 17.18 -5.99 -7.38
CA LEU A 79 16.85 -4.99 -6.38
C LEU A 79 17.38 -5.43 -5.01
N ASN A 80 18.21 -4.61 -4.38
CA ASN A 80 18.62 -4.76 -2.99
C ASN A 80 19.03 -3.39 -2.43
N PRO A 81 18.29 -2.82 -1.45
CA PRO A 81 17.12 -3.39 -0.77
C PRO A 81 15.85 -3.38 -1.64
N ILE A 82 14.89 -4.20 -1.23
CA ILE A 82 13.53 -4.20 -1.79
C ILE A 82 12.54 -3.52 -0.85
N ARG A 83 11.44 -3.01 -1.42
CA ARG A 83 10.38 -2.40 -0.64
C ARG A 83 9.38 -3.44 -0.14
N ASN A 84 8.98 -3.29 1.11
CA ASN A 84 7.88 -4.00 1.73
C ASN A 84 6.79 -2.98 2.06
N TYR A 85 5.63 -3.10 1.42
CA TYR A 85 4.49 -2.20 1.55
C TYR A 85 3.32 -2.96 2.15
N GLN A 86 2.93 -2.57 3.34
CA GLN A 86 1.85 -3.22 4.08
C GLN A 86 0.70 -2.25 4.29
N TYR A 87 -0.42 -2.52 3.62
CA TYR A 87 -1.66 -1.78 3.83
C TYR A 87 -2.44 -2.35 5.01
N THR A 88 -2.90 -1.47 5.90
CA THR A 88 -4.00 -1.75 6.83
C THR A 88 -5.15 -0.82 6.51
N MET A 89 -6.37 -1.33 6.43
CA MET A 89 -7.56 -0.59 6.05
C MET A 89 -8.48 -0.41 7.26
N TRP A 90 -9.04 0.80 7.40
CA TRP A 90 -9.76 1.25 8.58
C TRP A 90 -11.04 1.98 8.21
N LYS A 91 -12.07 1.86 9.05
CA LYS A 91 -13.32 2.62 8.89
C LYS A 91 -13.12 4.10 9.14
N LYS A 92 -12.23 4.43 10.07
CA LYS A 92 -11.84 5.79 10.45
C LYS A 92 -10.35 5.80 10.73
N TRP A 93 -9.68 6.91 10.50
CA TRP A 93 -8.26 7.03 10.81
C TRP A 93 -8.00 7.02 12.33
N GLU A 94 -8.98 7.50 13.13
CA GLU A 94 -8.92 7.46 14.59
C GLU A 94 -8.89 6.03 15.14
N ASP A 95 -9.52 5.08 14.45
CA ASP A 95 -9.47 3.66 14.83
C ASP A 95 -8.04 3.09 14.69
N HIS A 96 -7.31 3.55 13.68
CA HIS A 96 -5.90 3.19 13.50
C HIS A 96 -5.02 3.76 14.63
N ASP A 97 -5.26 5.00 15.02
CA ASP A 97 -4.51 5.62 16.13
C ASP A 97 -4.82 4.96 17.46
N ASP A 98 -6.10 4.69 17.74
CA ASP A 98 -6.53 3.99 18.94
C ASP A 98 -5.92 2.58 19.04
N PHE A 99 -5.81 1.89 17.90
CA PHE A 99 -5.11 0.62 17.83
C PHE A 99 -3.62 0.77 18.20
N HIS A 100 -2.94 1.74 17.59
CA HIS A 100 -1.53 1.98 17.90
C HIS A 100 -1.31 2.36 19.36
N GLU A 101 -2.15 3.20 19.92
CA GLU A 101 -2.02 3.60 21.33
C GLU A 101 -2.17 2.41 22.28
N LYS A 102 -3.10 1.49 21.99
CA LYS A 102 -3.39 0.33 22.85
C LYS A 102 -2.46 -0.86 22.63
N GLU A 103 -2.15 -1.17 21.38
CA GLU A 103 -1.47 -2.41 21.00
C GLU A 103 0.00 -2.20 20.58
N PHE A 104 0.49 -0.96 20.56
CA PHE A 104 1.85 -0.67 20.12
C PHE A 104 2.93 -1.49 20.83
N PRO A 105 2.92 -1.64 22.17
CA PRO A 105 3.94 -2.46 22.85
C PRO A 105 3.96 -3.90 22.34
N ARG A 106 2.78 -4.48 22.08
CA ARG A 106 2.65 -5.84 21.56
C ARG A 106 3.10 -5.94 20.10
N ILE A 107 2.73 -4.96 19.27
CA ILE A 107 3.19 -4.89 17.87
C ILE A 107 4.70 -4.73 17.82
N PHE A 108 5.25 -3.87 18.65
CA PHE A 108 6.70 -3.67 18.75
C PHE A 108 7.44 -4.94 19.17
N GLU A 109 6.91 -5.67 20.16
CA GLU A 109 7.48 -6.96 20.58
C GLU A 109 7.46 -7.97 19.43
N LEU A 110 6.35 -8.08 18.70
CA LEU A 110 6.24 -8.96 17.53
C LEU A 110 7.21 -8.57 16.40
N CYS A 111 7.34 -7.28 16.13
CA CYS A 111 8.19 -6.76 15.07
C CYS A 111 9.68 -6.69 15.46
N GLY A 112 10.01 -6.77 16.74
CA GLY A 112 11.38 -6.58 17.21
C GLY A 112 12.40 -7.50 16.53
N SER A 113 12.03 -8.76 16.25
CA SER A 113 12.88 -9.69 15.52
C SER A 113 13.11 -9.30 14.04
N CYS A 114 12.25 -8.45 13.47
CA CYS A 114 12.34 -8.01 12.08
C CYS A 114 13.21 -6.77 11.89
N LEU A 115 13.56 -6.07 12.97
CA LEU A 115 14.30 -4.81 12.88
C LEU A 115 15.67 -4.99 12.22
N GLY A 116 16.32 -6.13 12.42
CA GLY A 116 17.60 -6.44 11.79
C GLY A 116 17.57 -6.58 10.26
N MET A 117 16.40 -6.83 9.66
CA MET A 117 16.26 -6.90 8.22
C MET A 117 15.92 -5.54 7.58
N VAL A 118 15.42 -4.58 8.37
CA VAL A 118 15.02 -3.26 7.89
C VAL A 118 16.24 -2.40 7.67
N ILE A 119 16.40 -1.92 6.44
CA ILE A 119 17.50 -1.04 6.03
C ILE A 119 17.06 0.43 6.10
N GLU A 120 15.77 0.69 5.80
CA GLU A 120 15.19 2.03 5.78
C GLU A 120 13.70 1.97 6.12
N GLY A 121 13.22 2.89 6.91
CA GLY A 121 11.82 2.91 7.41
C GLY A 121 11.71 2.17 8.78
N PRO A 122 10.52 1.77 9.23
CA PRO A 122 9.26 2.01 8.52
C PRO A 122 8.88 3.49 8.46
N TRP A 123 8.11 3.81 7.44
CA TRP A 123 7.42 5.07 7.24
C TRP A 123 5.94 4.77 7.05
N GLU A 124 5.04 5.43 7.77
CA GLU A 124 3.62 5.09 7.75
C GLU A 124 2.73 6.30 7.43
N PRO A 125 2.70 6.72 6.16
CA PRO A 125 1.73 7.68 5.69
C PRO A 125 0.32 7.09 5.72
N VAL A 126 -0.66 7.95 5.97
CA VAL A 126 -2.07 7.60 5.98
C VAL A 126 -2.76 8.25 4.80
N TYR A 127 -3.60 7.46 4.15
CA TYR A 127 -4.32 7.84 2.96
C TYR A 127 -5.82 7.72 3.15
N ARG A 128 -6.54 8.55 2.41
CA ARG A 128 -7.97 8.38 2.16
C ARG A 128 -8.17 7.81 0.77
N VAL A 129 -9.10 6.88 0.62
CA VAL A 129 -9.54 6.42 -0.70
C VAL A 129 -10.35 7.52 -1.37
N VAL A 130 -9.87 8.02 -2.51
CA VAL A 130 -10.58 8.99 -3.34
C VAL A 130 -11.56 8.27 -4.25
N ARG A 131 -11.08 7.20 -4.89
CA ARG A 131 -11.86 6.35 -5.78
C ARG A 131 -11.28 4.95 -5.77
N ALA A 132 -12.14 3.96 -5.86
CA ALA A 132 -11.73 2.57 -6.03
C ALA A 132 -12.73 1.80 -6.88
N LYS A 133 -12.24 0.71 -7.48
CA LYS A 133 -13.01 -0.29 -8.19
C LYS A 133 -12.20 -1.58 -8.16
N MET A 134 -12.57 -2.49 -7.28
CA MET A 134 -11.81 -3.72 -7.02
C MET A 134 -12.64 -4.96 -7.33
N ALA A 135 -12.09 -5.87 -8.10
CA ALA A 135 -12.71 -7.16 -8.33
C ALA A 135 -12.45 -8.11 -7.14
N PRO A 136 -13.38 -9.02 -6.85
CA PRO A 136 -13.09 -10.14 -5.96
C PRO A 136 -11.94 -10.98 -6.53
N VAL A 137 -10.98 -11.32 -5.70
CA VAL A 137 -9.87 -12.20 -6.09
C VAL A 137 -9.86 -13.46 -5.22
N ARG A 138 -9.29 -14.53 -5.78
CA ARG A 138 -9.10 -15.78 -5.04
C ARG A 138 -7.75 -15.73 -4.33
N SER A 139 -7.75 -16.06 -3.05
CA SER A 139 -6.53 -16.33 -2.29
C SER A 139 -6.23 -17.83 -2.28
N MET A 140 -4.96 -18.20 -2.18
CA MET A 140 -4.54 -19.60 -2.26
C MET A 140 -5.01 -20.47 -1.09
N GLY A 141 -5.07 -19.92 0.09
CA GLY A 141 -5.43 -20.70 1.27
C GLY A 141 -5.22 -19.93 2.56
N GLN A 142 -5.52 -20.60 3.65
CA GLN A 142 -5.33 -20.04 4.98
C GLN A 142 -3.89 -20.22 5.45
N ILE A 143 -3.41 -19.30 6.25
CA ILE A 143 -2.17 -19.45 7.00
C ILE A 143 -2.41 -20.47 8.10
N THR A 144 -1.58 -21.52 8.16
CA THR A 144 -1.83 -22.69 9.01
C THR A 144 -1.04 -22.72 10.28
N ASP A 145 0.11 -22.07 10.35
CA ASP A 145 1.01 -22.13 11.51
C ASP A 145 1.27 -20.75 12.11
N LEU A 146 0.39 -20.34 13.01
CA LEU A 146 0.51 -19.07 13.73
C LEU A 146 0.87 -19.26 15.22
N GLY A 147 0.79 -20.48 15.73
CA GLY A 147 1.05 -20.81 17.13
C GLY A 147 0.04 -20.21 18.12
N GLY A 148 -0.21 -20.91 19.23
CA GLY A 148 -0.99 -20.44 20.38
C GLY A 148 -2.40 -19.90 20.03
N ASP A 149 -2.84 -18.91 20.79
CA ASP A 149 -4.18 -18.30 20.67
C ASP A 149 -4.44 -17.62 19.31
N MET A 150 -3.39 -17.32 18.57
CA MET A 150 -3.51 -16.73 17.26
C MET A 150 -4.11 -17.68 16.20
N MET A 151 -4.02 -18.99 16.42
CA MET A 151 -4.61 -20.01 15.53
C MET A 151 -6.12 -19.88 15.35
N GLN A 152 -6.82 -19.37 16.33
CA GLN A 152 -8.28 -19.17 16.27
C GLN A 152 -8.68 -18.09 15.26
N LYS A 153 -7.76 -17.21 14.88
CA LYS A 153 -7.99 -16.08 13.96
C LYS A 153 -7.38 -16.28 12.57
N LYS A 154 -6.80 -17.43 12.29
CA LYS A 154 -6.15 -17.76 11.00
C LYS A 154 -7.06 -17.65 9.78
N GLU A 155 -8.35 -17.74 9.97
CA GLU A 155 -9.35 -17.67 8.90
C GLU A 155 -9.44 -16.29 8.24
N PHE A 156 -9.00 -15.25 8.93
CA PHE A 156 -9.01 -13.88 8.40
C PHE A 156 -7.92 -13.61 7.37
N ILE A 157 -6.83 -14.37 7.40
CA ILE A 157 -5.67 -14.11 6.55
C ILE A 157 -5.51 -15.20 5.50
N ARG A 158 -5.28 -14.79 4.26
CA ARG A 158 -5.09 -15.65 3.11
C ARG A 158 -3.77 -15.35 2.43
N PHE A 159 -3.13 -16.37 1.88
CA PHE A 159 -2.07 -16.19 0.92
C PHE A 159 -2.64 -15.70 -0.41
N ALA A 160 -1.97 -14.75 -1.03
CA ALA A 160 -2.34 -14.31 -2.36
C ALA A 160 -2.06 -15.40 -3.41
N THR A 161 -2.79 -15.35 -4.51
CA THR A 161 -2.55 -16.24 -5.66
C THR A 161 -1.18 -15.96 -6.26
N PRO A 162 -0.34 -16.98 -6.54
CA PRO A 162 0.93 -16.79 -7.19
C PRO A 162 0.79 -16.08 -8.53
N GLY A 163 1.77 -15.23 -8.83
CA GLY A 163 1.82 -14.46 -10.07
C GLY A 163 1.02 -13.16 -10.06
N ARG A 164 0.07 -13.00 -9.13
CA ARG A 164 -0.69 -11.75 -9.01
C ARG A 164 0.26 -10.57 -8.78
N CYS A 165 -0.03 -9.46 -9.44
CA CYS A 165 0.80 -8.26 -9.41
C CYS A 165 0.00 -7.06 -8.88
N VAL A 166 0.62 -6.29 -8.03
CA VAL A 166 0.18 -4.96 -7.60
C VAL A 166 1.14 -3.95 -8.19
N ALA A 167 0.62 -2.99 -8.93
CA ALA A 167 1.40 -1.85 -9.39
C ALA A 167 1.04 -0.63 -8.55
N ILE A 168 2.04 -0.03 -7.92
CA ILE A 168 1.92 1.16 -7.09
C ILE A 168 2.64 2.30 -7.78
N ALA A 169 1.90 3.34 -8.12
CA ALA A 169 2.43 4.55 -8.74
C ALA A 169 2.33 5.73 -7.78
N GLU A 170 3.48 6.27 -7.38
CA GLU A 170 3.57 7.42 -6.47
C GLU A 170 3.62 8.72 -7.27
N HIS A 171 2.85 9.73 -6.83
CA HIS A 171 2.70 11.01 -7.50
C HIS A 171 2.73 12.16 -6.50
N THR A 172 3.49 13.22 -6.84
CA THR A 172 3.42 14.51 -6.15
C THR A 172 2.71 15.50 -7.06
N VAL A 173 1.57 16.00 -6.62
CA VAL A 173 0.66 16.85 -7.41
C VAL A 173 0.90 18.33 -7.11
N MET A 174 0.74 19.19 -8.11
CA MET A 174 0.81 20.63 -7.93
C MET A 174 -0.33 21.12 -7.01
N PRO A 175 -0.06 21.94 -5.99
CA PRO A 175 -1.10 22.53 -5.15
C PRO A 175 -2.18 23.24 -5.98
N GLY A 176 -3.45 22.97 -5.66
CA GLY A 176 -4.60 23.50 -6.39
C GLY A 176 -4.96 22.73 -7.67
N LYS A 177 -4.24 21.64 -8.00
CA LYS A 177 -4.52 20.77 -9.16
C LYS A 177 -5.07 19.40 -8.75
N GLU A 178 -5.36 19.19 -7.46
CA GLU A 178 -5.77 17.91 -6.89
C GLU A 178 -7.00 17.35 -7.59
N LYS A 179 -8.05 18.17 -7.75
CA LYS A 179 -9.29 17.74 -8.39
C LYS A 179 -9.08 17.33 -9.85
N ALA A 180 -8.33 18.12 -10.62
CA ALA A 180 -8.03 17.81 -12.01
C ALA A 180 -7.20 16.52 -12.13
N PHE A 181 -6.24 16.34 -11.24
CA PHE A 181 -5.46 15.09 -11.14
C PHE A 181 -6.36 13.89 -10.80
N GLU A 182 -7.22 14.01 -9.78
CA GLU A 182 -8.12 12.93 -9.36
C GLU A 182 -9.05 12.51 -10.52
N GLU A 183 -9.64 13.47 -11.22
CA GLU A 183 -10.49 13.21 -12.39
C GLU A 183 -9.71 12.54 -13.53
N GLY A 184 -8.49 13.01 -13.83
CA GLY A 184 -7.61 12.44 -14.84
C GLY A 184 -7.12 11.04 -14.47
N ALA A 185 -6.78 10.81 -13.22
CA ALA A 185 -6.37 9.50 -12.70
C ALA A 185 -7.53 8.49 -12.82
N VAL A 186 -8.75 8.87 -12.43
CA VAL A 186 -9.94 8.04 -12.60
C VAL A 186 -10.15 7.71 -14.08
N ALA A 187 -10.13 8.71 -14.96
CA ALA A 187 -10.35 8.52 -16.39
C ALA A 187 -9.29 7.59 -17.01
N THR A 188 -8.03 7.71 -16.56
CA THR A 188 -6.94 6.82 -17.01
C THR A 188 -7.17 5.38 -16.55
N MET A 189 -7.53 5.16 -15.28
CA MET A 189 -7.77 3.82 -14.74
C MET A 189 -9.03 3.19 -15.38
N GLU A 190 -10.11 3.93 -15.55
CA GLU A 190 -11.32 3.43 -16.22
C GLU A 190 -11.04 3.03 -17.69
N ALA A 191 -10.13 3.71 -18.37
CA ALA A 191 -9.71 3.31 -19.71
C ALA A 191 -8.91 1.99 -19.75
N LEU A 192 -8.42 1.52 -18.59
CA LEU A 192 -7.70 0.25 -18.45
C LEU A 192 -8.58 -0.90 -17.96
N VAL A 193 -9.80 -0.65 -17.50
CA VAL A 193 -10.68 -1.66 -16.89
C VAL A 193 -10.90 -2.89 -17.79
N ASP A 194 -10.99 -2.68 -19.09
CA ASP A 194 -11.17 -3.76 -20.07
C ASP A 194 -9.84 -4.42 -20.52
N SER A 195 -8.73 -4.10 -19.84
CA SER A 195 -7.46 -4.73 -20.14
C SER A 195 -7.42 -6.15 -19.57
N THR A 196 -6.84 -7.07 -20.33
CA THR A 196 -6.69 -8.46 -19.89
C THR A 196 -5.95 -8.53 -18.57
N GLY A 197 -6.53 -9.24 -17.60
CA GLY A 197 -5.94 -9.46 -16.29
C GLY A 197 -6.02 -8.26 -15.34
N PHE A 198 -6.69 -7.18 -15.69
CA PHE A 198 -6.93 -6.07 -14.78
C PHE A 198 -7.95 -6.48 -13.70
N LEU A 199 -7.55 -6.35 -12.43
CA LEU A 199 -8.37 -6.76 -11.26
C LEU A 199 -8.96 -5.58 -10.50
N GLY A 200 -8.48 -4.37 -10.77
CA GLY A 200 -9.03 -3.17 -10.12
C GLY A 200 -7.99 -2.13 -9.78
N TYR A 201 -8.47 -1.03 -9.20
CA TYR A 201 -7.62 0.09 -8.80
C TYR A 201 -8.15 0.82 -7.57
N MET A 202 -7.26 1.53 -6.89
CA MET A 202 -7.56 2.54 -5.88
C MET A 202 -6.74 3.80 -6.16
N ILE A 203 -7.36 4.96 -6.00
CA ILE A 203 -6.68 6.26 -5.98
C ILE A 203 -6.69 6.74 -4.54
N LEU A 204 -5.50 6.93 -3.98
CA LEU A 204 -5.27 7.22 -2.58
C LEU A 204 -4.65 8.61 -2.46
N LYS A 205 -5.24 9.47 -1.63
CA LYS A 205 -4.71 10.79 -1.28
C LYS A 205 -4.14 10.75 0.11
N GLN A 206 -2.89 11.13 0.27
CA GLN A 206 -2.28 11.22 1.59
C GLN A 206 -2.96 12.32 2.42
N ILE A 207 -3.30 11.98 3.66
CA ILE A 207 -3.95 12.89 4.60
C ILE A 207 -3.11 13.15 5.85
N GLY A 208 -2.05 12.38 6.06
CA GLY A 208 -1.17 12.54 7.20
C GLY A 208 -0.10 11.47 7.25
N VAL A 209 0.59 11.40 8.39
CA VAL A 209 1.62 10.41 8.70
C VAL A 209 1.42 9.95 10.14
N CYS A 210 1.40 8.63 10.36
CA CYS A 210 1.40 8.08 11.70
C CYS A 210 2.80 8.17 12.33
N ALA A 211 2.92 8.91 13.42
CA ALA A 211 4.22 9.05 14.12
C ALA A 211 4.66 7.77 14.78
N ILE A 212 3.72 7.03 15.35
CA ILE A 212 4.02 5.80 16.09
C ILE A 212 4.48 4.71 15.13
N GLY A 213 3.84 4.59 13.97
CA GLY A 213 4.22 3.64 12.93
C GLY A 213 5.39 4.09 12.07
N SER A 214 5.88 5.33 12.23
CA SER A 214 6.97 5.88 11.42
C SER A 214 8.25 5.99 12.26
N PHE A 215 9.06 4.95 12.21
CA PHE A 215 10.43 5.04 12.71
C PHE A 215 11.31 5.51 11.55
N MET A 216 11.55 6.79 11.46
CA MET A 216 12.55 7.29 10.50
C MET A 216 13.91 6.82 10.97
N LEU A 217 14.41 5.79 10.31
CA LEU A 217 15.67 5.18 10.65
C LEU A 217 16.82 5.91 9.95
N ASP A 218 17.26 6.97 10.56
CA ASP A 218 18.68 7.22 10.65
C ASP A 218 19.26 6.17 11.64
N PRO A 219 20.32 5.42 11.28
CA PRO A 219 20.89 4.38 12.15
C PRO A 219 21.25 4.90 13.55
N GLN A 220 21.54 6.18 13.68
CA GLN A 220 21.86 6.83 14.96
C GLN A 220 20.60 7.14 15.76
N SER A 221 19.54 7.64 15.12
CA SER A 221 18.25 7.89 15.77
C SER A 221 17.48 6.59 16.03
N MET A 222 17.75 5.51 15.30
CA MET A 222 17.16 4.21 15.57
C MET A 222 17.63 3.66 16.92
N GLY A 223 18.91 3.73 17.24
CA GLY A 223 19.44 3.33 18.53
C GLY A 223 18.80 4.09 19.68
N GLU A 224 18.65 5.39 19.54
CA GLU A 224 18.00 6.25 20.54
C GLU A 224 16.49 6.02 20.60
N SER A 225 15.80 5.90 19.48
CA SER A 225 14.36 5.64 19.42
C SER A 225 14.01 4.24 19.95
N LEU A 226 14.80 3.21 19.62
CA LEU A 226 14.60 1.87 20.15
C LEU A 226 14.86 1.78 21.64
N GLN A 227 15.86 2.49 22.16
CA GLN A 227 16.10 2.58 23.60
C GLN A 227 14.97 3.34 24.30
N THR A 228 14.48 4.41 23.70
CA THR A 228 13.39 5.23 24.24
C THR A 228 12.04 4.52 24.18
N LEU A 229 11.73 3.86 23.07
CA LEU A 229 10.48 3.12 22.87
C LEU A 229 10.45 1.81 23.64
N GLY A 230 11.57 1.09 23.73
CA GLY A 230 11.67 -0.15 24.51
C GLY A 230 11.59 0.08 26.01
N ALA A 231 12.03 1.24 26.49
CA ALA A 231 12.00 1.57 27.92
C ALA A 231 10.69 2.24 28.37
N HIS A 232 10.13 3.12 27.55
CA HIS A 232 8.93 3.87 27.89
C HIS A 232 8.19 4.27 26.61
N PRO A 233 7.21 3.48 26.14
CA PRO A 233 6.30 3.97 25.10
C PRO A 233 5.70 5.31 25.57
N PRO A 234 5.64 6.34 24.71
CA PRO A 234 5.11 7.63 25.09
C PRO A 234 3.72 7.46 25.69
N LYS A 235 3.53 7.91 26.93
CA LYS A 235 2.27 7.74 27.68
C LYS A 235 1.04 8.36 27.03
N ASN A 236 1.22 9.25 26.08
CA ASN A 236 0.21 9.83 25.21
C ASN A 236 0.89 10.28 23.92
N PRO A 237 1.08 9.40 22.93
CA PRO A 237 1.49 9.85 21.62
C PRO A 237 0.39 10.79 21.11
N LYS A 238 0.70 12.07 20.99
CA LYS A 238 -0.26 12.98 20.34
C LYS A 238 -0.43 12.51 18.92
N PRO A 239 -1.65 12.21 18.45
CA PRO A 239 -1.88 11.85 17.08
C PRO A 239 -1.27 12.94 16.20
N LEU A 240 -0.40 12.54 15.27
CA LEU A 240 0.22 13.44 14.29
C LEU A 240 -0.76 13.78 13.16
N PHE A 241 -1.96 13.24 13.20
CA PHE A 241 -3.00 13.60 12.27
C PHE A 241 -3.45 15.01 12.59
N LYS A 242 -2.85 15.89 11.86
CA LYS A 242 -3.37 17.24 11.80
C LYS A 242 -4.68 17.18 11.01
N THR A 243 -5.60 18.03 11.39
CA THR A 243 -6.84 18.28 10.65
C THR A 243 -6.61 18.38 9.14
N PRO A 244 -7.63 18.18 8.30
CA PRO A 244 -7.52 18.33 6.84
C PRO A 244 -6.83 19.61 6.35
N GLU A 245 -6.81 20.65 7.19
CA GLU A 245 -6.14 21.92 6.92
C GLU A 245 -4.61 21.85 6.93
N ALA A 246 -4.04 20.77 7.47
CA ALA A 246 -2.59 20.55 7.56
C ALA A 246 -2.10 19.40 6.68
N MET A 247 -2.79 19.14 5.59
CA MET A 247 -2.41 18.18 4.56
C MET A 247 -1.00 18.43 4.04
N PRO A 248 -0.26 17.36 3.64
CA PRO A 248 1.04 17.53 3.02
C PRO A 248 0.98 18.50 1.84
N SER A 249 1.90 19.43 1.79
CA SER A 249 2.04 20.33 0.66
C SER A 249 3.47 20.20 0.12
N PRO A 250 3.67 19.77 -1.12
CA PRO A 250 2.67 19.45 -2.15
C PRO A 250 1.87 18.17 -1.83
N PRO A 251 0.63 18.04 -2.38
CA PRO A 251 -0.21 16.86 -2.19
C PRO A 251 0.41 15.60 -2.77
N GLU A 252 0.40 14.52 -1.98
CA GLU A 252 0.93 13.21 -2.36
C GLU A 252 -0.21 12.22 -2.62
N TYR A 253 -0.05 11.42 -3.68
CA TYR A 253 -1.02 10.42 -4.10
C TYR A 253 -0.36 9.10 -4.46
N ILE A 254 -1.12 8.03 -4.26
CA ILE A 254 -0.82 6.71 -4.79
C ILE A 254 -1.96 6.28 -5.73
N ILE A 255 -1.61 5.79 -6.91
CA ILE A 255 -2.50 4.98 -7.73
C ILE A 255 -2.05 3.54 -7.57
N HIS A 256 -2.90 2.74 -6.93
CA HIS A 256 -2.74 1.30 -6.77
C HIS A 256 -3.57 0.60 -7.83
N SER A 257 -3.00 -0.32 -8.57
CA SER A 257 -3.74 -1.19 -9.49
C SER A 257 -3.31 -2.64 -9.34
N GLU A 258 -4.25 -3.56 -9.51
CA GLU A 258 -4.01 -4.99 -9.39
C GLU A 258 -4.24 -5.72 -10.70
N TRP A 259 -3.44 -6.76 -10.92
CA TRP A 259 -3.38 -7.52 -12.15
C TRP A 259 -3.14 -9.00 -11.88
N ASP A 260 -3.66 -9.86 -12.75
CA ASP A 260 -3.45 -11.32 -12.65
C ASP A 260 -1.98 -11.72 -12.80
N ALA A 261 -1.18 -10.90 -13.50
CA ALA A 261 0.25 -11.13 -13.68
C ALA A 261 1.01 -9.83 -13.94
N SER A 262 2.31 -9.82 -13.66
CA SER A 262 3.18 -8.65 -13.89
C SER A 262 3.30 -8.29 -15.38
N GLU A 263 3.32 -9.26 -16.25
CA GLU A 263 3.34 -9.07 -17.71
C GLU A 263 2.08 -8.38 -18.21
N LEU A 264 0.92 -8.71 -17.62
CA LEU A 264 -0.36 -8.07 -17.95
C LEU A 264 -0.40 -6.62 -17.43
N ALA A 265 0.18 -6.36 -16.26
CA ALA A 265 0.37 -5.01 -15.77
C ALA A 265 1.24 -4.18 -16.73
N GLN A 266 2.38 -4.72 -17.17
CA GLN A 266 3.26 -4.07 -18.13
C GLN A 266 2.55 -3.77 -19.46
N LEU A 267 1.76 -4.72 -19.98
CA LEU A 267 0.96 -4.52 -21.19
C LEU A 267 -0.11 -3.44 -20.98
N GLY A 268 -0.74 -3.41 -19.81
CA GLY A 268 -1.70 -2.35 -19.43
C GLY A 268 -1.05 -0.96 -19.44
N PHE A 269 0.10 -0.80 -18.80
CA PHE A 269 0.85 0.46 -18.82
C PHE A 269 1.37 0.81 -20.22
N ALA A 270 1.78 -0.19 -21.01
CA ALA A 270 2.15 0.05 -22.40
C ALA A 270 0.99 0.62 -23.23
N LYS A 271 -0.27 0.20 -22.98
CA LYS A 271 -1.45 0.81 -23.64
C LYS A 271 -1.55 2.30 -23.36
N VAL A 272 -1.25 2.76 -22.13
CA VAL A 272 -1.25 4.19 -21.81
C VAL A 272 -0.26 4.95 -22.69
N LEU A 273 0.86 4.33 -23.03
CA LEU A 273 1.90 4.98 -23.84
C LEU A 273 1.62 4.95 -25.35
N VAL A 274 1.06 3.83 -25.85
CA VAL A 274 0.92 3.62 -27.31
C VAL A 274 -0.47 3.94 -27.85
N ASN A 275 -1.51 3.83 -27.03
CA ASN A 275 -2.87 4.19 -27.45
C ASN A 275 -3.07 5.70 -27.35
N TYR A 276 -3.17 6.38 -28.48
CA TYR A 276 -3.27 7.82 -28.55
C TYR A 276 -4.37 8.41 -27.66
N ARG A 277 -5.55 7.77 -27.60
CA ARG A 277 -6.69 8.25 -26.80
C ARG A 277 -6.41 8.15 -25.30
N ILE A 278 -5.90 6.99 -24.85
CA ILE A 278 -5.59 6.76 -23.43
C ILE A 278 -4.42 7.66 -23.01
N ARG A 279 -3.40 7.75 -23.87
CA ARG A 279 -2.25 8.61 -23.64
C ARG A 279 -2.67 10.07 -23.48
N LYS A 280 -3.55 10.57 -24.33
CA LYS A 280 -4.05 11.94 -24.22
C LYS A 280 -4.75 12.18 -22.89
N ILE A 281 -5.62 11.26 -22.45
CA ILE A 281 -6.28 11.33 -21.14
C ILE A 281 -5.25 11.39 -20.02
N HIS A 282 -4.24 10.52 -20.05
CA HIS A 282 -3.18 10.47 -19.05
C HIS A 282 -2.30 11.72 -19.07
N ASP A 283 -1.85 12.17 -20.24
CA ASP A 283 -0.95 13.33 -20.36
C ASP A 283 -1.65 14.62 -19.90
N GLU A 284 -2.90 14.84 -20.30
CA GLU A 284 -3.67 16.04 -19.95
C GLU A 284 -4.25 15.98 -18.52
N GLY A 285 -4.67 14.80 -18.07
CA GLY A 285 -5.36 14.63 -16.80
C GLY A 285 -4.44 14.26 -15.63
N VAL A 286 -3.29 13.64 -15.88
CA VAL A 286 -2.35 13.22 -14.84
C VAL A 286 -1.04 13.96 -14.96
N MET A 287 -0.29 13.75 -16.05
CA MET A 287 1.07 14.26 -16.20
C MET A 287 1.17 15.79 -16.16
N ALA A 288 0.17 16.49 -16.71
CA ALA A 288 0.13 17.96 -16.72
C ALA A 288 0.01 18.59 -15.32
N HIS A 289 -0.32 17.80 -14.31
CA HIS A 289 -0.56 18.27 -12.94
C HIS A 289 0.50 17.82 -11.93
N LEU A 290 1.56 17.14 -12.40
CA LEU A 290 2.59 16.60 -11.52
C LEU A 290 3.77 17.56 -11.30
N ILE A 291 4.24 17.60 -10.06
CA ILE A 291 5.57 18.09 -9.72
C ILE A 291 6.59 16.95 -9.90
N ARG A 292 6.20 15.72 -9.47
CA ARG A 292 7.06 14.55 -9.44
C ARG A 292 6.24 13.27 -9.68
N GLY A 293 6.87 12.29 -10.31
CA GLY A 293 6.28 10.99 -10.64
C GLY A 293 5.77 10.95 -12.09
N PRO A 294 5.01 9.91 -12.46
CA PRO A 294 4.76 8.72 -11.64
C PRO A 294 6.02 7.86 -11.42
N TYR A 295 6.18 7.37 -10.19
CA TYR A 295 7.15 6.31 -9.88
C TYR A 295 6.37 5.00 -9.74
N ILE A 296 6.48 4.12 -10.73
CA ILE A 296 5.71 2.87 -10.78
C ILE A 296 6.57 1.72 -10.32
N MET A 297 6.13 1.05 -9.28
CA MET A 297 6.75 -0.13 -8.72
C MET A 297 5.80 -1.32 -8.81
N PHE A 298 6.35 -2.50 -9.07
CA PHE A 298 5.61 -3.75 -9.06
C PHE A 298 5.87 -4.52 -7.78
N PHE A 299 4.80 -5.10 -7.26
CA PHE A 299 4.81 -5.89 -6.05
C PHE A 299 4.06 -7.20 -6.26
N HIS A 300 4.45 -8.21 -5.50
CA HIS A 300 3.66 -9.41 -5.29
C HIS A 300 2.92 -9.28 -3.96
N PRO A 301 1.58 -9.38 -3.93
CA PRO A 301 0.84 -9.46 -2.69
C PRO A 301 1.09 -10.83 -2.06
N MET A 302 1.80 -10.86 -0.93
CA MET A 302 2.15 -12.11 -0.24
C MET A 302 0.95 -12.68 0.51
N MET A 303 0.26 -11.83 1.24
CA MET A 303 -0.88 -12.21 2.06
C MET A 303 -1.88 -11.06 2.19
N GLU A 304 -3.12 -11.40 2.43
CA GLU A 304 -4.19 -10.42 2.60
C GLU A 304 -5.31 -10.93 3.52
N GLU A 305 -5.99 -10.00 4.16
CA GLU A 305 -7.36 -10.18 4.65
C GLU A 305 -8.26 -9.44 3.65
N PRO A 306 -9.01 -10.17 2.80
CA PRO A 306 -9.63 -9.59 1.61
C PRO A 306 -10.98 -8.90 1.85
N GLY A 307 -11.47 -8.80 3.07
CA GLY A 307 -12.78 -8.22 3.40
C GLY A 307 -12.98 -6.78 2.90
N TRP A 308 -11.90 -6.01 2.82
CA TRP A 308 -11.90 -4.65 2.29
C TRP A 308 -12.34 -4.55 0.82
N ARG A 309 -12.14 -5.61 0.02
CA ARG A 309 -12.50 -5.62 -1.40
C ARG A 309 -14.01 -5.49 -1.61
N ALA A 310 -14.79 -6.13 -0.75
CA ALA A 310 -16.25 -6.05 -0.81
C ALA A 310 -16.78 -4.63 -0.54
N LEU A 311 -16.00 -3.79 0.11
CA LEU A 311 -16.36 -2.40 0.41
C LEU A 311 -15.95 -1.43 -0.69
N LEU A 312 -15.05 -1.85 -1.58
CA LEU A 312 -14.49 -1.05 -2.66
C LEU A 312 -14.85 -1.59 -4.06
N GLY A 313 -15.61 -2.68 -4.12
CA GLY A 313 -16.06 -3.35 -5.35
C GLY A 313 -17.37 -2.84 -5.90
#